data_f42c7d359d7d25de82dee03cf06d6d8c
#
_entry.id   f42c7d359d7d25de82dee03cf06d6d8c
#
_cell.length_a   1.000
_cell.length_b   1.000
_cell.length_c   1.000
_cell.angle_alpha   90.00
_cell.angle_beta   90.00
_cell.angle_gamma   90.00
#
_symmetry.space_group_name_H-M   'P 1'
#
loop_
_entity.id
_entity.type
_entity.pdbx_description
1 polymer ?
#
loop_
_entity_poly.entity_id
_entity_poly.type
_entity_poly.pdbx_seq_one_letter_code
_entity_poly.pdbx_strand_id
1 'polypeptide(L)'
;MDTAPVVTAKLPASRRDQMWDAMQRLVLNGLSSPLTRKAYSQALEEFVIWICSEPSRPFTKAVVQEYRVFLERKGLAPSSINVSLAAIRKFALEASDNGLLAAEIASAISRVKGAKRSGVRLGQWLDAAQSEQLLRAPDLATTKGRRDTAILALLLGGGLRRSEVAAVTFEHIQQREGRWVVADLRGKGGRIRTVPIPLWVHDCTQSWAAAAHLHHGRIFRAVDKRGCVRSDRLSAQAVFAILKEYASGLGLAVAPHDMRRTWARLAKTGGAPLEQIQLSLGHASVVTTEIYLGVRQNLQDAPCDRLGLTPPPFEGGEFDRGVRHGAPGSFAPPTEYDEFLEAKGQE
;
A
#
# COMPACT_ATOMS: atom_id res chain seq x y z
N MET A 1 27.87 43.69 10.98
CA MET A 1 27.43 42.26 10.99
C MET A 1 26.06 42.23 11.67
N ASP A 2 25.05 42.44 10.86
CA ASP A 2 23.66 42.41 11.33
C ASP A 2 23.21 40.98 11.52
N THR A 3 23.02 40.59 12.78
CA THR A 3 22.40 39.34 13.18
C THR A 3 20.90 39.45 12.90
N ALA A 4 20.42 38.73 11.87
CA ALA A 4 19.01 38.59 11.61
C ALA A 4 18.28 38.14 12.91
N PRO A 5 17.09 38.72 13.20
CA PRO A 5 16.40 38.43 14.45
C PRO A 5 15.95 36.97 14.46
N VAL A 6 16.52 36.21 15.39
CA VAL A 6 15.93 34.93 15.83
C VAL A 6 14.53 35.28 16.28
N VAL A 7 13.51 34.82 15.52
CA VAL A 7 12.09 34.92 15.92
C VAL A 7 11.89 34.03 17.14
N THR A 8 12.40 34.47 18.26
CA THR A 8 12.15 33.90 19.58
C THR A 8 11.00 34.67 20.23
N ALA A 9 9.84 34.00 20.29
CA ALA A 9 8.99 33.93 21.46
C ALA A 9 8.52 35.22 22.18
N LYS A 10 8.19 36.35 21.47
CA LYS A 10 7.45 37.46 22.10
C LYS A 10 6.34 38.05 21.23
N LEU A 11 5.76 37.25 20.34
CA LEU A 11 4.52 37.65 19.69
C LEU A 11 3.32 37.32 20.61
N PRO A 12 2.30 38.22 20.70
CA PRO A 12 1.04 37.89 21.37
C PRO A 12 0.48 36.59 20.84
N ALA A 13 -0.17 35.77 21.69
CA ALA A 13 -0.70 34.48 21.35
C ALA A 13 -1.54 34.50 20.04
N SER A 14 -2.40 35.51 19.88
CA SER A 14 -3.24 35.72 18.69
C SER A 14 -2.45 35.90 17.38
N ARG A 15 -1.28 36.57 17.43
CA ARG A 15 -0.42 36.75 16.26
C ARG A 15 0.37 35.47 15.92
N ARG A 16 0.76 34.71 16.96
CA ARG A 16 1.43 33.43 16.81
C ARG A 16 0.49 32.43 16.13
N ASP A 17 -0.76 32.34 16.61
CA ASP A 17 -1.77 31.44 16.04
C ASP A 17 -2.09 31.79 14.58
N GLN A 18 -2.26 33.06 14.27
CA GLN A 18 -2.48 33.52 12.88
C GLN A 18 -1.30 33.18 11.94
N MET A 19 -0.08 33.30 12.42
CA MET A 19 1.13 32.96 11.66
C MET A 19 1.22 31.44 11.41
N TRP A 20 0.93 30.62 12.42
CA TRP A 20 0.88 29.16 12.28
C TRP A 20 -0.18 28.72 11.28
N ASP A 21 -1.39 29.28 11.37
CA ASP A 21 -2.47 28.99 10.43
C ASP A 21 -2.12 29.40 9.00
N ALA A 22 -1.49 30.54 8.81
CA ALA A 22 -1.04 30.99 7.48
C ALA A 22 0.02 30.04 6.91
N MET A 23 1.01 29.65 7.72
CA MET A 23 2.07 28.72 7.33
C MET A 23 1.52 27.32 7.04
N GLN A 24 0.61 26.82 7.87
CA GLN A 24 -0.06 25.55 7.65
C GLN A 24 -0.78 25.54 6.30
N ARG A 25 -1.51 26.63 5.96
CA ARG A 25 -2.15 26.79 4.66
C ARG A 25 -1.16 26.75 3.49
N LEU A 26 -0.01 27.40 3.60
CA LEU A 26 1.04 27.33 2.57
C LEU A 26 1.53 25.91 2.34
N VAL A 27 1.85 25.17 3.42
CA VAL A 27 2.25 23.75 3.33
C VAL A 27 1.18 22.91 2.65
N LEU A 28 -0.09 23.09 3.05
CA LEU A 28 -1.20 22.30 2.52
C LEU A 28 -1.52 22.62 1.06
N ASN A 29 -1.37 23.89 0.65
CA ASN A 29 -1.59 24.32 -0.74
C ASN A 29 -0.56 23.70 -1.70
N GLY A 30 0.67 23.46 -1.24
CA GLY A 30 1.71 22.75 -2.01
C GLY A 30 1.49 21.24 -2.16
N LEU A 31 0.38 20.69 -1.64
CA LEU A 31 0.08 19.25 -1.69
C LEU A 31 -1.08 18.95 -2.63
N SER A 32 -0.87 18.09 -3.62
CA SER A 32 -1.90 17.71 -4.59
C SER A 32 -2.92 16.71 -4.04
N SER A 33 -2.53 15.86 -3.07
CA SER A 33 -3.40 14.78 -2.56
C SER A 33 -4.24 15.23 -1.37
N PRO A 34 -5.59 15.14 -1.42
CA PRO A 34 -6.46 15.46 -0.28
C PRO A 34 -6.16 14.63 0.98
N LEU A 35 -5.81 13.35 0.81
CA LEU A 35 -5.45 12.48 1.93
C LEU A 35 -4.13 12.91 2.58
N THR A 36 -3.15 13.32 1.78
CA THR A 36 -1.88 13.85 2.30
C THR A 36 -2.11 15.18 3.00
N ARG A 37 -2.96 16.06 2.45
CA ARG A 37 -3.36 17.31 3.11
C ARG A 37 -3.94 17.05 4.49
N LYS A 38 -4.91 16.14 4.60
CA LYS A 38 -5.53 15.76 5.89
C LYS A 38 -4.50 15.22 6.88
N ALA A 39 -3.62 14.31 6.44
CA ALA A 39 -2.60 13.72 7.30
C ALA A 39 -1.56 14.76 7.77
N TYR A 40 -1.17 15.70 6.90
CA TYR A 40 -0.25 16.77 7.26
C TYR A 40 -0.90 17.82 8.16
N SER A 41 -2.17 18.19 7.91
CA SER A 41 -2.93 19.09 8.79
C SER A 41 -2.95 18.54 10.21
N GLN A 42 -3.40 17.31 10.38
CA GLN A 42 -3.43 16.66 11.69
C GLN A 42 -2.06 16.58 12.35
N ALA A 43 -1.02 16.21 11.60
CA ALA A 43 0.34 16.09 12.13
C ALA A 43 0.92 17.44 12.57
N LEU A 44 0.64 18.51 11.83
CA LEU A 44 1.06 19.86 12.18
C LEU A 44 0.28 20.40 13.40
N GLU A 45 -1.02 20.17 13.46
CA GLU A 45 -1.85 20.53 14.62
C GLU A 45 -1.34 19.87 15.92
N GLU A 46 -1.09 18.55 15.87
CA GLU A 46 -0.53 17.80 17.00
C GLU A 46 0.85 18.33 17.41
N PHE A 47 1.71 18.66 16.44
CA PHE A 47 3.02 19.24 16.69
C PHE A 47 2.94 20.62 17.32
N VAL A 48 2.05 21.49 16.82
CA VAL A 48 1.84 22.84 17.36
C VAL A 48 1.36 22.77 18.82
N ILE A 49 0.38 21.93 19.11
CA ILE A 49 -0.10 21.71 20.49
C ILE A 49 1.06 21.28 21.39
N TRP A 50 1.89 20.34 20.93
CA TRP A 50 3.01 19.83 21.71
C TRP A 50 4.14 20.86 21.90
N ILE A 51 4.54 21.61 20.87
CA ILE A 51 5.62 22.59 20.99
C ILE A 51 5.18 23.79 21.83
N CYS A 52 3.91 24.18 21.76
CA CYS A 52 3.34 25.28 22.53
C CYS A 52 3.00 24.90 23.98
N SER A 53 3.01 23.62 24.35
CA SER A 53 2.79 23.19 25.74
C SER A 53 3.90 23.71 26.69
N GLU A 54 5.07 24.02 26.15
CA GLU A 54 6.15 24.70 26.87
C GLU A 54 6.57 25.98 26.12
N PRO A 55 6.22 27.17 26.61
CA PRO A 55 6.43 28.44 25.91
C PRO A 55 7.88 28.77 25.55
N SER A 56 8.83 28.13 26.17
CA SER A 56 10.27 28.31 25.95
C SER A 56 10.90 27.44 24.90
N ARG A 57 10.14 26.51 24.30
CA ARG A 57 10.66 25.60 23.26
C ARG A 57 10.90 26.32 21.93
N PRO A 58 12.17 26.51 21.49
CA PRO A 58 12.44 27.08 20.17
C PRO A 58 12.22 26.04 19.07
N PHE A 59 11.78 26.48 17.89
CA PHE A 59 11.63 25.56 16.75
C PHE A 59 13.00 25.24 16.12
N THR A 60 13.66 24.22 16.65
CA THR A 60 15.00 23.77 16.25
C THR A 60 15.04 22.27 15.95
N LYS A 61 16.16 21.81 15.36
CA LYS A 61 16.42 20.40 15.12
C LYS A 61 16.32 19.56 16.40
N ALA A 62 16.85 20.04 17.53
CA ALA A 62 16.84 19.33 18.81
C ALA A 62 15.39 19.09 19.26
N VAL A 63 14.56 20.12 19.24
CA VAL A 63 13.15 20.04 19.62
C VAL A 63 12.36 19.10 18.71
N VAL A 64 12.62 19.09 17.39
CA VAL A 64 12.00 18.12 16.48
C VAL A 64 12.46 16.69 16.74
N GLN A 65 13.70 16.48 17.19
CA GLN A 65 14.18 15.18 17.64
C GLN A 65 13.49 14.74 18.94
N GLU A 66 13.29 15.64 19.90
CA GLU A 66 12.52 15.38 21.13
C GLU A 66 11.07 14.99 20.80
N TYR A 67 10.43 15.72 19.86
CA TYR A 67 9.09 15.37 19.40
C TYR A 67 9.04 13.97 18.77
N ARG A 68 10.05 13.57 17.98
CA ARG A 68 10.14 12.20 17.48
C ARG A 68 10.16 11.18 18.61
N VAL A 69 10.98 11.40 19.65
CA VAL A 69 11.05 10.52 20.82
C VAL A 69 9.72 10.50 21.58
N PHE A 70 9.05 11.64 21.69
CA PHE A 70 7.71 11.72 22.27
C PHE A 70 6.70 10.85 21.51
N LEU A 71 6.71 10.90 20.17
CA LEU A 71 5.83 10.05 19.33
C LEU A 71 6.17 8.55 19.46
N GLU A 72 7.45 8.22 19.59
CA GLU A 72 7.91 6.84 19.85
C GLU A 72 7.41 6.34 21.20
N ARG A 73 7.51 7.16 22.26
CA ARG A 73 6.98 6.84 23.62
C ARG A 73 5.45 6.71 23.64
N LYS A 74 4.76 7.44 22.79
CA LYS A 74 3.30 7.28 22.56
C LYS A 74 2.95 5.95 21.88
N GLY A 75 3.90 5.15 21.44
CA GLY A 75 3.69 3.88 20.77
C GLY A 75 3.21 4.01 19.32
N LEU A 76 3.42 5.16 18.66
CA LEU A 76 3.01 5.32 17.27
C LEU A 76 3.86 4.45 16.34
N ALA A 77 3.22 3.93 15.29
CA ALA A 77 3.93 3.17 14.26
C ALA A 77 4.97 4.05 13.54
N PRO A 78 6.14 3.50 13.15
CA PRO A 78 7.18 4.24 12.45
C PRO A 78 6.70 4.99 11.20
N SER A 79 5.70 4.43 10.49
CA SER A 79 5.08 5.09 9.34
C SER A 79 4.36 6.39 9.71
N SER A 80 3.63 6.40 10.83
CA SER A 80 2.92 7.59 11.33
C SER A 80 3.91 8.66 11.80
N ILE A 81 4.94 8.25 12.54
CA ILE A 81 6.02 9.14 12.96
C ILE A 81 6.70 9.81 11.75
N ASN A 82 6.98 9.01 10.71
CA ASN A 82 7.62 9.53 9.50
C ASN A 82 6.71 10.49 8.71
N VAL A 83 5.39 10.31 8.73
CA VAL A 83 4.43 11.28 8.15
C VAL A 83 4.48 12.59 8.94
N SER A 84 4.45 12.54 10.28
CA SER A 84 4.54 13.73 11.12
C SER A 84 5.85 14.49 10.88
N LEU A 85 6.99 13.79 10.85
CA LEU A 85 8.28 14.39 10.56
C LEU A 85 8.36 14.98 9.14
N ALA A 86 7.72 14.34 8.14
CA ALA A 86 7.68 14.87 6.78
C ALA A 86 6.87 16.17 6.71
N ALA A 87 5.75 16.26 7.43
CA ALA A 87 4.95 17.48 7.53
C ALA A 87 5.74 18.62 8.20
N ILE A 88 6.43 18.34 9.32
CA ILE A 88 7.25 19.31 10.05
C ILE A 88 8.42 19.80 9.20
N ARG A 89 9.12 18.92 8.46
CA ARG A 89 10.21 19.30 7.57
C ARG A 89 9.73 20.22 6.45
N LYS A 90 8.58 19.87 5.84
CA LYS A 90 7.98 20.71 4.80
C LYS A 90 7.58 22.08 5.39
N PHE A 91 7.01 22.11 6.59
CA PHE A 91 6.70 23.34 7.29
C PHE A 91 7.94 24.20 7.54
N ALA A 92 9.06 23.60 8.00
CA ALA A 92 10.31 24.34 8.23
C ALA A 92 10.87 24.94 6.94
N LEU A 93 10.79 24.22 5.82
CA LEU A 93 11.24 24.74 4.51
C LEU A 93 10.35 25.88 4.04
N GLU A 94 9.03 25.74 4.08
CA GLU A 94 8.10 26.81 3.71
C GLU A 94 8.28 28.07 4.61
N ALA A 95 8.54 27.85 5.91
CA ALA A 95 8.84 28.96 6.82
C ALA A 95 10.14 29.68 6.44
N SER A 96 11.15 28.94 6.00
CA SER A 96 12.41 29.52 5.52
C SER A 96 12.24 30.29 4.21
N ASP A 97 11.53 29.70 3.25
CA ASP A 97 11.27 30.31 1.93
C ASP A 97 10.47 31.63 2.05
N ASN A 98 9.70 31.78 3.12
CA ASN A 98 8.93 32.98 3.45
C ASN A 98 9.63 33.90 4.46
N GLY A 99 10.92 33.69 4.77
CA GLY A 99 11.72 34.56 5.65
C GLY A 99 11.35 34.49 7.14
N LEU A 100 10.56 33.50 7.56
CA LEU A 100 10.10 33.32 8.96
C LEU A 100 11.01 32.42 9.80
N LEU A 101 11.91 31.70 9.15
CA LEU A 101 12.88 30.79 9.77
C LEU A 101 14.23 30.91 9.06
N ALA A 102 15.32 30.93 9.80
CA ALA A 102 16.66 30.93 9.22
C ALA A 102 16.90 29.64 8.38
N ALA A 103 17.53 29.78 7.22
CA ALA A 103 17.75 28.68 6.27
C ALA A 103 18.58 27.54 6.90
N GLU A 104 19.54 27.85 7.78
CA GLU A 104 20.37 26.90 8.51
C GLU A 104 19.52 26.04 9.45
N ILE A 105 18.51 26.64 10.11
CA ILE A 105 17.60 25.94 11.03
C ILE A 105 16.68 25.02 10.22
N ALA A 106 16.08 25.48 9.13
CA ALA A 106 15.24 24.68 8.24
C ALA A 106 16.03 23.50 7.66
N SER A 107 17.24 23.75 7.18
CA SER A 107 18.17 22.71 6.71
C SER A 107 18.52 21.72 7.84
N ALA A 108 18.77 22.16 9.05
CA ALA A 108 19.02 21.28 10.18
C ALA A 108 17.82 20.41 10.53
N ILE A 109 16.59 20.96 10.52
CA ILE A 109 15.34 20.24 10.76
C ILE A 109 15.11 19.20 9.65
N SER A 110 15.39 19.53 8.39
CA SER A 110 15.23 18.61 7.26
C SER A 110 16.07 17.34 7.40
N ARG A 111 17.22 17.42 8.09
CA ARG A 111 18.14 16.31 8.38
C ARG A 111 17.77 15.47 9.61
N VAL A 112 16.67 15.74 10.29
CA VAL A 112 16.19 14.88 11.39
C VAL A 112 15.88 13.49 10.81
N LYS A 113 16.52 12.45 11.35
CA LYS A 113 16.29 11.07 10.87
C LYS A 113 14.90 10.57 11.27
N GLY A 114 14.21 9.90 10.34
CA GLY A 114 12.94 9.24 10.62
C GLY A 114 13.06 8.03 11.56
N ALA A 115 11.92 7.57 12.05
CA ALA A 115 11.85 6.31 12.79
C ALA A 115 12.17 5.12 11.84
N LYS A 116 13.07 4.23 12.30
CA LYS A 116 13.44 3.03 11.53
C LYS A 116 12.26 2.07 11.48
N ARG A 117 12.03 1.52 10.30
CA ARG A 117 11.14 0.36 10.15
C ARG A 117 11.98 -0.88 10.42
N SER A 118 11.77 -1.53 11.55
CA SER A 118 12.38 -2.82 11.83
C SER A 118 11.49 -3.93 11.26
N GLY A 119 12.06 -4.73 10.36
CA GLY A 119 11.40 -5.87 9.75
C GLY A 119 10.46 -5.54 8.57
N VAL A 120 10.29 -6.50 7.69
CA VAL A 120 9.23 -6.50 6.68
C VAL A 120 8.03 -7.19 7.32
N ARG A 121 6.98 -6.44 7.68
CA ARG A 121 5.69 -7.07 7.96
C ARG A 121 5.26 -7.75 6.66
N LEU A 122 5.45 -9.04 6.60
CA LEU A 122 4.73 -9.87 5.64
C LEU A 122 3.25 -9.68 5.99
N GLY A 123 2.51 -8.88 5.21
CA GLY A 123 1.08 -8.70 5.44
C GLY A 123 0.35 -10.04 5.34
N GLN A 124 -0.88 -10.04 5.77
CA GLN A 124 -1.74 -11.20 5.63
C GLN A 124 -2.17 -11.34 4.16
N TRP A 125 -2.43 -12.54 3.73
CA TRP A 125 -3.03 -12.88 2.45
C TRP A 125 -3.88 -14.13 2.65
N LEU A 126 -4.83 -14.33 1.79
CA LEU A 126 -5.66 -15.53 1.75
C LEU A 126 -5.06 -16.55 0.76
N ASP A 127 -5.22 -17.82 1.06
CA ASP A 127 -5.05 -18.86 0.06
C ASP A 127 -6.25 -18.93 -0.89
N ALA A 128 -6.23 -19.85 -1.86
CA ALA A 128 -7.29 -19.99 -2.84
C ALA A 128 -8.63 -20.38 -2.17
N ALA A 129 -8.62 -21.34 -1.26
CA ALA A 129 -9.81 -21.83 -0.58
C ALA A 129 -10.46 -20.74 0.30
N GLN A 130 -9.67 -20.01 1.08
CA GLN A 130 -10.14 -18.87 1.87
C GLN A 130 -10.70 -17.74 0.99
N SER A 131 -10.07 -17.49 -0.16
CA SER A 131 -10.55 -16.50 -1.13
C SER A 131 -11.91 -16.88 -1.71
N GLU A 132 -12.11 -18.14 -2.04
CA GLU A 132 -13.39 -18.66 -2.52
C GLU A 132 -14.48 -18.62 -1.43
N GLN A 133 -14.14 -19.00 -0.20
CA GLN A 133 -15.07 -18.89 0.94
C GLN A 133 -15.53 -17.45 1.12
N LEU A 134 -14.61 -16.48 1.05
CA LEU A 134 -14.94 -15.06 1.17
C LEU A 134 -15.83 -14.58 0.03
N LEU A 135 -15.60 -15.02 -1.21
CA LEU A 135 -16.44 -14.68 -2.37
C LEU A 135 -17.86 -15.25 -2.27
N ARG A 136 -18.02 -16.41 -1.62
CA ARG A 136 -19.32 -17.09 -1.43
C ARG A 136 -20.07 -16.65 -0.17
N ALA A 137 -19.45 -15.84 0.69
CA ALA A 137 -20.06 -15.44 1.97
C ALA A 137 -21.29 -14.52 1.84
N PRO A 138 -21.38 -13.58 0.85
CA PRO A 138 -22.57 -12.77 0.69
C PRO A 138 -23.76 -13.59 0.14
N ASP A 139 -24.96 -13.30 0.64
CA ASP A 139 -26.21 -13.90 0.18
C ASP A 139 -26.65 -13.32 -1.17
N LEU A 140 -26.48 -14.07 -2.25
CA LEU A 140 -26.83 -13.68 -3.61
C LEU A 140 -28.36 -13.54 -3.87
N ALA A 141 -29.22 -14.00 -2.97
CA ALA A 141 -30.66 -13.76 -3.07
C ALA A 141 -30.99 -12.28 -2.80
N THR A 142 -30.12 -11.56 -2.10
CA THR A 142 -30.32 -10.16 -1.73
C THR A 142 -29.59 -9.18 -2.64
N THR A 143 -30.18 -8.01 -2.88
CA THR A 143 -29.54 -6.91 -3.62
C THR A 143 -28.22 -6.50 -2.95
N LYS A 144 -28.18 -6.43 -1.58
CA LYS A 144 -26.98 -6.16 -0.81
C LYS A 144 -25.88 -7.21 -1.07
N GLY A 145 -26.24 -8.49 -1.02
CA GLY A 145 -25.27 -9.56 -1.20
C GLY A 145 -24.68 -9.60 -2.61
N ARG A 146 -25.48 -9.36 -3.67
CA ARG A 146 -24.97 -9.23 -5.05
C ARG A 146 -23.98 -8.06 -5.18
N ARG A 147 -24.28 -6.90 -4.55
CA ARG A 147 -23.33 -5.78 -4.50
C ARG A 147 -22.03 -6.17 -3.82
N ASP A 148 -22.13 -6.80 -2.67
CA ASP A 148 -20.99 -7.12 -1.83
C ASP A 148 -20.11 -8.19 -2.50
N THR A 149 -20.72 -9.18 -3.17
CA THR A 149 -19.97 -10.14 -4.02
C THR A 149 -19.22 -9.44 -5.13
N ALA A 150 -19.85 -8.51 -5.85
CA ALA A 150 -19.18 -7.76 -6.92
C ALA A 150 -18.02 -6.90 -6.41
N ILE A 151 -18.15 -6.32 -5.22
CA ILE A 151 -17.07 -5.59 -4.53
C ILE A 151 -15.90 -6.54 -4.21
N LEU A 152 -16.19 -7.68 -3.59
CA LEU A 152 -15.18 -8.70 -3.26
C LEU A 152 -14.51 -9.27 -4.52
N ALA A 153 -15.29 -9.47 -5.59
CA ALA A 153 -14.80 -9.92 -6.89
C ALA A 153 -13.79 -8.94 -7.50
N LEU A 154 -14.03 -7.64 -7.46
CA LEU A 154 -13.08 -6.64 -7.95
C LEU A 154 -11.84 -6.51 -7.05
N LEU A 155 -11.98 -6.70 -5.74
CA LEU A 155 -10.84 -6.71 -4.82
C LEU A 155 -9.94 -7.93 -5.04
N LEU A 156 -10.52 -9.13 -5.18
CA LEU A 156 -9.80 -10.40 -5.30
C LEU A 156 -9.45 -10.76 -6.74
N GLY A 157 -10.35 -10.58 -7.69
CA GLY A 157 -10.12 -10.96 -9.09
C GLY A 157 -9.50 -9.86 -9.95
N GLY A 158 -9.68 -8.58 -9.55
CA GLY A 158 -9.07 -7.42 -10.22
C GLY A 158 -7.89 -6.83 -9.45
N GLY A 159 -7.67 -7.20 -8.20
CA GLY A 159 -6.61 -6.62 -7.37
C GLY A 159 -6.73 -5.11 -7.17
N LEU A 160 -7.93 -4.54 -7.27
CA LEU A 160 -8.17 -3.10 -7.18
C LEU A 160 -7.98 -2.59 -5.74
N ARG A 161 -7.58 -1.31 -5.61
CA ARG A 161 -7.60 -0.63 -4.32
C ARG A 161 -9.04 -0.32 -3.92
N ARG A 162 -9.35 -0.29 -2.62
CA ARG A 162 -10.70 0.05 -2.11
C ARG A 162 -11.24 1.38 -2.65
N SER A 163 -10.37 2.38 -2.85
CA SER A 163 -10.75 3.65 -3.43
C SER A 163 -11.06 3.57 -4.92
N GLU A 164 -10.39 2.68 -5.64
CA GLU A 164 -10.66 2.40 -7.06
C GLU A 164 -11.98 1.67 -7.21
N VAL A 165 -12.24 0.64 -6.39
CA VAL A 165 -13.54 -0.04 -6.36
C VAL A 165 -14.69 0.94 -6.07
N ALA A 166 -14.52 1.81 -5.07
CA ALA A 166 -15.53 2.83 -4.75
C ALA A 166 -15.73 3.87 -5.87
N ALA A 167 -14.73 4.04 -6.73
CA ALA A 167 -14.71 5.06 -7.79
C ALA A 167 -15.07 4.51 -9.18
N VAL A 168 -15.09 3.19 -9.37
CA VAL A 168 -15.33 2.58 -10.68
C VAL A 168 -16.71 2.96 -11.22
N THR A 169 -16.76 3.23 -12.54
CA THR A 169 -17.99 3.57 -13.27
C THR A 169 -18.22 2.56 -14.38
N PHE A 170 -19.38 2.59 -15.01
CA PHE A 170 -19.69 1.73 -16.14
C PHE A 170 -18.73 1.96 -17.31
N GLU A 171 -18.31 3.19 -17.55
CA GLU A 171 -17.38 3.56 -18.63
C GLU A 171 -15.99 2.95 -18.45
N HIS A 172 -15.62 2.61 -17.20
CA HIS A 172 -14.36 1.92 -16.93
C HIS A 172 -14.40 0.44 -17.30
N ILE A 173 -15.59 -0.21 -17.33
CA ILE A 173 -15.73 -1.62 -17.71
C ILE A 173 -15.84 -1.72 -19.22
N GLN A 174 -14.79 -2.21 -19.85
CA GLN A 174 -14.67 -2.27 -21.31
C GLN A 174 -14.20 -3.64 -21.76
N GLN A 175 -14.48 -3.96 -23.02
CA GLN A 175 -13.86 -5.09 -23.70
C GLN A 175 -12.72 -4.56 -24.57
N ARG A 176 -11.52 -5.06 -24.37
CA ARG A 176 -10.33 -4.74 -25.17
C ARG A 176 -9.63 -6.03 -25.54
N GLU A 177 -9.30 -6.20 -26.82
CA GLU A 177 -8.61 -7.38 -27.34
C GLU A 177 -9.32 -8.70 -26.93
N GLY A 178 -10.65 -8.71 -26.97
CA GLY A 178 -11.46 -9.89 -26.60
C GLY A 178 -11.54 -10.16 -25.09
N ARG A 179 -11.02 -9.28 -24.23
CA ARG A 179 -10.97 -9.47 -22.79
C ARG A 179 -11.64 -8.33 -22.04
N TRP A 180 -12.32 -8.65 -20.94
CA TRP A 180 -12.87 -7.64 -20.04
C TRP A 180 -11.75 -6.96 -19.24
N VAL A 181 -11.84 -5.65 -19.13
CA VAL A 181 -10.87 -4.83 -18.40
C VAL A 181 -11.58 -3.75 -17.58
N VAL A 182 -10.93 -3.31 -16.51
CA VAL A 182 -11.22 -2.03 -15.88
C VAL A 182 -10.20 -1.04 -16.41
N ALA A 183 -10.64 -0.18 -17.32
CA ALA A 183 -9.80 0.78 -18.03
C ALA A 183 -9.63 2.08 -17.23
N ASP A 184 -8.58 2.83 -17.52
CA ASP A 184 -8.35 4.22 -17.13
C ASP A 184 -8.39 4.48 -15.62
N LEU A 185 -8.02 3.47 -14.83
CA LEU A 185 -7.91 3.58 -13.38
C LEU A 185 -6.80 4.57 -13.00
N ARG A 186 -7.17 5.64 -12.32
CA ARG A 186 -6.22 6.65 -11.81
C ARG A 186 -5.62 6.20 -10.48
N GLY A 187 -4.33 5.91 -10.48
CA GLY A 187 -3.55 5.52 -9.32
C GLY A 187 -2.88 6.70 -8.60
N LYS A 188 -2.05 6.38 -7.60
CA LYS A 188 -1.23 7.36 -6.89
C LYS A 188 -0.30 8.09 -7.86
N GLY A 189 -0.24 9.42 -7.75
CA GLY A 189 0.59 10.26 -8.63
C GLY A 189 0.00 10.48 -10.03
N GLY A 190 -1.32 10.29 -10.21
CA GLY A 190 -2.00 10.54 -11.49
C GLY A 190 -1.76 9.47 -12.57
N ARG A 191 -1.07 8.38 -12.26
CA ARG A 191 -0.80 7.30 -13.21
C ARG A 191 -2.10 6.60 -13.60
N ILE A 192 -2.30 6.46 -14.91
CA ILE A 192 -3.44 5.74 -15.47
C ILE A 192 -2.97 4.30 -15.79
N ARG A 193 -3.82 3.32 -15.49
CA ARG A 193 -3.60 1.93 -15.87
C ARG A 193 -4.90 1.24 -16.20
N THR A 194 -4.79 0.19 -17.00
CA THR A 194 -5.87 -0.75 -17.32
C THR A 194 -5.58 -2.08 -16.61
N VAL A 195 -6.61 -2.65 -16.00
CA VAL A 195 -6.49 -3.93 -15.28
C VAL A 195 -7.40 -4.96 -15.96
N PRO A 196 -6.85 -6.03 -16.53
CA PRO A 196 -7.64 -7.15 -17.00
C PRO A 196 -8.40 -7.82 -15.87
N ILE A 197 -9.66 -8.18 -16.10
CA ILE A 197 -10.49 -8.91 -15.15
C ILE A 197 -10.99 -10.21 -15.77
N PRO A 198 -11.10 -11.29 -14.98
CA PRO A 198 -11.76 -12.52 -15.42
C PRO A 198 -13.24 -12.31 -15.71
N LEU A 199 -13.82 -13.16 -16.59
CA LEU A 199 -15.24 -13.10 -16.94
C LEU A 199 -16.15 -13.15 -15.71
N TRP A 200 -15.86 -14.03 -14.75
CA TRP A 200 -16.65 -14.14 -13.52
C TRP A 200 -16.72 -12.84 -12.69
N VAL A 201 -15.66 -12.00 -12.72
CA VAL A 201 -15.66 -10.66 -12.05
C VAL A 201 -16.62 -9.71 -12.78
N HIS A 202 -16.59 -9.72 -14.10
CA HIS A 202 -17.53 -8.97 -14.91
C HIS A 202 -18.97 -9.41 -14.61
N ASP A 203 -19.25 -10.72 -14.60
CA ASP A 203 -20.58 -11.28 -14.38
C ASP A 203 -21.13 -10.96 -12.99
N CYS A 204 -20.29 -11.03 -11.93
CA CYS A 204 -20.67 -10.55 -10.60
C CYS A 204 -21.07 -9.06 -10.62
N THR A 205 -20.31 -8.24 -11.37
CA THR A 205 -20.58 -6.80 -11.49
C THR A 205 -21.90 -6.55 -12.25
N GLN A 206 -22.16 -7.29 -13.32
CA GLN A 206 -23.41 -7.20 -14.09
C GLN A 206 -24.60 -7.72 -13.29
N SER A 207 -24.46 -8.81 -12.54
CA SER A 207 -25.51 -9.32 -11.65
C SER A 207 -25.96 -8.28 -10.62
N TRP A 208 -25.01 -7.55 -10.03
CA TRP A 208 -25.30 -6.43 -9.16
C TRP A 208 -25.99 -5.28 -9.90
N ALA A 209 -25.43 -4.85 -11.04
CA ALA A 209 -25.98 -3.75 -11.83
C ALA A 209 -27.43 -4.01 -12.24
N ALA A 210 -27.74 -5.22 -12.70
CA ALA A 210 -29.09 -5.65 -13.06
C ALA A 210 -30.04 -5.62 -11.86
N ALA A 211 -29.63 -6.20 -10.71
CA ALA A 211 -30.45 -6.24 -9.50
C ALA A 211 -30.74 -4.85 -8.92
N ALA A 212 -29.87 -3.89 -9.20
CA ALA A 212 -29.99 -2.50 -8.74
C ALA A 212 -30.55 -1.54 -9.81
N HIS A 213 -30.90 -2.06 -11.01
CA HIS A 213 -31.36 -1.28 -12.17
C HIS A 213 -30.41 -0.13 -12.54
N LEU A 214 -29.09 -0.40 -12.57
CA LEU A 214 -28.06 0.59 -12.83
C LEU A 214 -27.47 0.41 -14.24
N HIS A 215 -27.34 1.53 -14.98
CA HIS A 215 -26.84 1.52 -16.36
C HIS A 215 -25.76 2.57 -16.63
N HIS A 216 -25.54 3.53 -15.72
CA HIS A 216 -24.59 4.63 -15.91
C HIS A 216 -24.03 5.16 -14.58
N GLY A 217 -22.95 5.88 -14.67
CA GLY A 217 -22.28 6.51 -13.53
C GLY A 217 -21.53 5.48 -12.66
N ARG A 218 -21.46 5.73 -11.35
CA ARG A 218 -20.77 4.81 -10.42
C ARG A 218 -21.49 3.50 -10.29
N ILE A 219 -20.75 2.41 -10.41
CA ILE A 219 -21.28 1.05 -10.29
C ILE A 219 -21.74 0.78 -8.86
N PHE A 220 -20.92 1.10 -7.85
CA PHE A 220 -21.26 0.78 -6.46
C PHE A 220 -21.91 1.94 -5.75
N ARG A 221 -23.06 1.64 -5.17
CA ARG A 221 -23.91 2.58 -4.44
C ARG A 221 -24.32 2.01 -3.08
N ALA A 222 -24.73 2.88 -2.16
CA ALA A 222 -25.24 2.44 -0.87
C ALA A 222 -26.61 1.77 -1.04
N VAL A 223 -26.83 0.70 -0.27
CA VAL A 223 -28.10 -0.04 -0.22
C VAL A 223 -28.56 -0.03 1.22
N ASP A 224 -29.84 0.25 1.44
CA ASP A 224 -30.45 0.21 2.76
C ASP A 224 -30.83 -1.22 3.20
N LYS A 225 -31.38 -1.34 4.41
CA LYS A 225 -31.82 -2.63 4.96
C LYS A 225 -32.97 -3.29 4.19
N ARG A 226 -33.69 -2.52 3.37
CA ARG A 226 -34.78 -3.01 2.51
C ARG A 226 -34.30 -3.43 1.12
N GLY A 227 -32.99 -3.36 0.84
CA GLY A 227 -32.42 -3.68 -0.46
C GLY A 227 -32.52 -2.55 -1.49
N CYS A 228 -32.97 -1.37 -1.11
CA CYS A 228 -33.10 -0.22 -2.01
C CYS A 228 -31.80 0.57 -2.13
N VAL A 229 -31.46 1.00 -3.35
CA VAL A 229 -30.33 1.91 -3.62
C VAL A 229 -30.67 3.30 -3.10
N ARG A 230 -29.79 3.91 -2.28
CA ARG A 230 -30.04 5.19 -1.57
C ARG A 230 -29.12 6.34 -1.97
N SER A 231 -28.08 6.09 -2.73
CA SER A 231 -27.14 7.13 -3.12
C SER A 231 -26.56 6.86 -4.50
N ASP A 232 -25.88 7.84 -5.06
CA ASP A 232 -25.15 7.78 -6.34
C ASP A 232 -23.74 7.19 -6.22
N ARG A 233 -23.27 6.90 -4.98
CA ARG A 233 -21.92 6.43 -4.71
C ARG A 233 -21.82 5.58 -3.45
N LEU A 234 -20.72 4.84 -3.36
CA LEU A 234 -20.26 4.15 -2.16
C LEU A 234 -18.90 4.74 -1.74
N SER A 235 -18.67 4.92 -0.44
CA SER A 235 -17.38 5.41 0.04
C SER A 235 -16.33 4.29 0.10
N ALA A 236 -15.05 4.64 0.01
CA ALA A 236 -13.96 3.68 0.22
C ALA A 236 -13.97 3.10 1.66
N GLN A 237 -14.53 3.82 2.62
CA GLN A 237 -14.70 3.31 3.99
C GLN A 237 -15.81 2.26 4.06
N ALA A 238 -16.88 2.40 3.27
CA ALA A 238 -17.91 1.38 3.19
C ALA A 238 -17.37 0.09 2.54
N VAL A 239 -16.53 0.18 1.50
CA VAL A 239 -15.84 -1.00 0.93
C VAL A 239 -14.99 -1.71 1.99
N PHE A 240 -14.30 -0.95 2.85
CA PHE A 240 -13.57 -1.53 3.98
C PHE A 240 -14.49 -2.25 4.97
N ALA A 241 -15.61 -1.62 5.34
CA ALA A 241 -16.57 -2.18 6.30
C ALA A 241 -17.20 -3.48 5.78
N ILE A 242 -17.59 -3.51 4.49
CA ILE A 242 -18.13 -4.69 3.81
C ILE A 242 -17.15 -5.86 3.87
N LEU A 243 -15.89 -5.64 3.46
CA LEU A 243 -14.88 -6.68 3.55
C LEU A 243 -14.71 -7.19 4.98
N LYS A 244 -14.65 -6.27 5.97
CA LYS A 244 -14.49 -6.65 7.37
C LYS A 244 -15.68 -7.43 7.91
N GLU A 245 -16.90 -7.12 7.52
CA GLU A 245 -18.12 -7.84 7.89
C GLU A 245 -17.99 -9.33 7.50
N TYR A 246 -17.72 -9.62 6.24
CA TYR A 246 -17.64 -11.00 5.73
C TYR A 246 -16.37 -11.72 6.21
N ALA A 247 -15.23 -11.05 6.19
CA ALA A 247 -13.99 -11.64 6.67
C ALA A 247 -14.06 -12.02 8.15
N SER A 248 -14.63 -11.18 9.00
CA SER A 248 -14.81 -11.47 10.43
C SER A 248 -15.77 -12.63 10.67
N GLY A 249 -16.83 -12.77 9.87
CA GLY A 249 -17.76 -13.91 9.91
C GLY A 249 -17.08 -15.25 9.60
N LEU A 250 -15.96 -15.22 8.87
CA LEU A 250 -15.15 -16.39 8.54
C LEU A 250 -13.90 -16.54 9.43
N GLY A 251 -13.75 -15.72 10.47
CA GLY A 251 -12.56 -15.70 11.32
C GLY A 251 -11.29 -15.17 10.64
N LEU A 252 -11.42 -14.48 9.50
CA LEU A 252 -10.30 -13.96 8.72
C LEU A 252 -9.95 -12.52 9.12
N ALA A 253 -8.70 -12.29 9.52
CA ALA A 253 -8.21 -10.96 9.95
C ALA A 253 -7.53 -10.21 8.81
N VAL A 254 -8.28 -9.86 7.75
CA VAL A 254 -7.75 -9.22 6.53
C VAL A 254 -8.33 -7.81 6.30
N ALA A 255 -7.62 -7.02 5.50
CA ALA A 255 -7.96 -5.67 5.09
C ALA A 255 -7.91 -5.56 3.54
N PRO A 256 -8.48 -4.51 2.91
CA PRO A 256 -8.49 -4.36 1.45
C PRO A 256 -7.12 -4.41 0.79
N HIS A 257 -6.07 -4.00 1.50
CA HIS A 257 -4.71 -4.08 0.96
C HIS A 257 -4.19 -5.54 0.92
N ASP A 258 -4.67 -6.37 1.84
CA ASP A 258 -4.34 -7.80 1.86
C ASP A 258 -5.03 -8.55 0.72
N MET A 259 -6.25 -8.12 0.30
CA MET A 259 -6.90 -8.67 -0.90
C MET A 259 -6.07 -8.47 -2.17
N ARG A 260 -5.50 -7.28 -2.30
CA ARG A 260 -4.61 -6.97 -3.43
C ARG A 260 -3.31 -7.77 -3.35
N ARG A 261 -2.79 -8.04 -2.15
CA ARG A 261 -1.65 -8.93 -1.94
C ARG A 261 -2.00 -10.38 -2.25
N THR A 262 -3.19 -10.83 -1.85
CA THR A 262 -3.76 -12.14 -2.19
C THR A 262 -3.79 -12.33 -3.71
N TRP A 263 -4.39 -11.36 -4.44
CA TRP A 263 -4.41 -11.36 -5.90
C TRP A 263 -3.02 -11.53 -6.51
N ALA A 264 -2.04 -10.74 -6.05
CA ALA A 264 -0.69 -10.79 -6.58
C ALA A 264 0.00 -12.14 -6.32
N ARG A 265 -0.21 -12.72 -5.13
CA ARG A 265 0.36 -14.04 -4.79
C ARG A 265 -0.29 -15.15 -5.58
N LEU A 266 -1.62 -15.18 -5.68
CA LEU A 266 -2.34 -16.17 -6.48
C LEU A 266 -1.94 -16.08 -7.94
N ALA A 267 -1.83 -14.87 -8.51
CA ALA A 267 -1.34 -14.66 -9.86
C ALA A 267 0.10 -15.18 -10.04
N LYS A 268 0.99 -14.91 -9.08
CA LYS A 268 2.38 -15.42 -9.13
C LYS A 268 2.43 -16.94 -9.02
N THR A 269 1.66 -17.53 -8.11
CA THR A 269 1.55 -18.99 -7.96
C THR A 269 0.96 -19.65 -9.23
N GLY A 270 0.03 -18.96 -9.89
CA GLY A 270 -0.52 -19.38 -11.20
C GLY A 270 0.40 -19.12 -12.40
N GLY A 271 1.67 -18.73 -12.16
CA GLY A 271 2.68 -18.56 -13.22
C GLY A 271 2.65 -17.22 -13.95
N ALA A 272 1.89 -16.23 -13.49
CA ALA A 272 1.88 -14.92 -14.14
C ALA A 272 3.25 -14.24 -14.06
N PRO A 273 3.75 -13.62 -15.16
CA PRO A 273 5.00 -12.86 -15.18
C PRO A 273 4.95 -11.70 -14.18
N LEU A 274 6.09 -11.43 -13.52
CA LEU A 274 6.19 -10.41 -12.49
C LEU A 274 5.89 -9.01 -13.02
N GLU A 275 6.28 -8.73 -14.26
CA GLU A 275 6.05 -7.48 -14.96
C GLU A 275 4.54 -7.25 -15.19
N GLN A 276 3.80 -8.30 -15.54
CA GLN A 276 2.34 -8.22 -15.73
C GLN A 276 1.61 -7.99 -14.40
N ILE A 277 2.09 -8.59 -13.33
CA ILE A 277 1.62 -8.31 -11.96
C ILE A 277 1.90 -6.85 -11.60
N GLN A 278 3.12 -6.36 -11.87
CA GLN A 278 3.53 -4.97 -11.61
C GLN A 278 2.63 -3.98 -12.36
N LEU A 279 2.44 -4.17 -13.66
CA LEU A 279 1.61 -3.31 -14.51
C LEU A 279 0.16 -3.26 -14.00
N SER A 280 -0.44 -4.42 -13.72
CA SER A 280 -1.80 -4.52 -13.18
C SER A 280 -1.93 -3.86 -11.81
N LEU A 281 -0.92 -3.99 -10.95
CA LEU A 281 -0.89 -3.31 -9.66
C LEU A 281 -0.57 -1.80 -9.81
N GLY A 282 0.02 -1.35 -10.90
CA GLY A 282 0.47 0.04 -11.09
C GLY A 282 1.56 0.42 -10.08
N HIS A 283 2.51 -0.48 -9.83
CA HIS A 283 3.70 -0.18 -9.07
C HIS A 283 4.72 0.53 -9.97
N ALA A 284 5.41 1.53 -9.40
CA ALA A 284 6.37 2.32 -10.15
C ALA A 284 7.63 1.54 -10.55
N SER A 285 7.92 0.46 -9.81
CA SER A 285 9.13 -0.36 -9.97
C SER A 285 8.81 -1.82 -9.69
N VAL A 286 9.46 -2.72 -10.42
CA VAL A 286 9.40 -4.18 -10.21
C VAL A 286 9.87 -4.51 -8.79
N VAL A 287 10.90 -3.85 -8.29
CA VAL A 287 11.40 -3.99 -6.91
C VAL A 287 10.29 -3.81 -5.87
N THR A 288 9.36 -2.88 -6.10
CA THR A 288 8.19 -2.72 -5.21
C THR A 288 7.30 -3.97 -5.24
N THR A 289 7.16 -4.61 -6.39
CA THR A 289 6.36 -5.83 -6.54
C THR A 289 7.08 -7.04 -5.93
N GLU A 290 8.39 -7.14 -6.09
CA GLU A 290 9.24 -8.17 -5.46
C GLU A 290 9.16 -8.12 -3.94
N ILE A 291 9.36 -6.95 -3.35
CA ILE A 291 9.23 -6.72 -1.90
C ILE A 291 7.80 -7.04 -1.44
N TYR A 292 6.81 -6.64 -2.22
CA TYR A 292 5.39 -6.85 -1.94
C TYR A 292 5.00 -8.33 -1.92
N LEU A 293 5.58 -9.13 -2.81
CA LEU A 293 5.37 -10.57 -2.93
C LEU A 293 6.29 -11.37 -2.00
N GLY A 294 7.33 -10.77 -1.43
CA GLY A 294 8.36 -11.48 -0.68
C GLY A 294 9.10 -12.49 -1.55
N VAL A 295 9.40 -12.12 -2.81
CA VAL A 295 10.08 -13.00 -3.77
C VAL A 295 11.45 -13.39 -3.22
N ARG A 296 11.72 -14.69 -3.16
CA ARG A 296 13.03 -15.28 -2.85
C ARG A 296 13.49 -16.08 -4.05
N GLN A 297 14.80 -16.26 -4.16
CA GLN A 297 15.37 -17.14 -5.18
C GLN A 297 14.79 -18.56 -5.03
N ASN A 298 14.27 -19.11 -6.12
CA ASN A 298 13.83 -20.50 -6.18
C ASN A 298 14.96 -21.35 -6.79
N LEU A 299 15.62 -22.12 -5.96
CA LEU A 299 16.73 -22.98 -6.40
C LEU A 299 16.26 -24.23 -7.14
N GLN A 300 14.99 -24.63 -6.98
CA GLN A 300 14.40 -25.79 -7.67
C GLN A 300 13.84 -25.46 -9.07
N ASP A 301 13.67 -24.20 -9.40
CA ASP A 301 13.26 -23.69 -10.71
C ASP A 301 14.20 -22.51 -11.04
N ALA A 302 15.47 -22.85 -11.22
CA ALA A 302 16.50 -21.86 -11.43
C ALA A 302 16.54 -21.40 -12.89
N PRO A 303 16.86 -20.13 -13.18
CA PRO A 303 16.99 -19.64 -14.56
C PRO A 303 18.00 -20.40 -15.41
N CYS A 304 19.05 -20.95 -14.78
CA CYS A 304 20.07 -21.74 -15.47
C CYS A 304 19.52 -23.04 -16.08
N ASP A 305 18.42 -23.59 -15.54
CA ASP A 305 17.80 -24.81 -16.05
C ASP A 305 17.07 -24.58 -17.39
N ARG A 306 16.90 -23.32 -17.77
CA ARG A 306 16.16 -22.88 -18.98
C ARG A 306 17.05 -22.25 -20.05
N LEU A 307 18.39 -22.39 -19.93
CA LEU A 307 19.32 -21.78 -20.88
C LEU A 307 19.26 -22.43 -22.29
N GLY A 308 18.74 -23.64 -22.39
CA GLY A 308 18.69 -24.36 -23.68
C GLY A 308 20.06 -24.66 -24.29
N LEU A 309 21.11 -24.60 -23.50
CA LEU A 309 22.45 -24.89 -23.96
C LEU A 309 22.76 -26.40 -23.91
N THR A 310 23.34 -26.92 -24.99
CA THR A 310 23.88 -28.27 -24.98
C THR A 310 25.39 -28.19 -24.66
N PRO A 311 25.82 -28.81 -23.55
CA PRO A 311 27.25 -28.77 -23.20
C PRO A 311 28.07 -29.53 -24.26
N PRO A 312 29.34 -29.16 -24.47
CA PRO A 312 30.25 -29.93 -25.34
C PRO A 312 30.42 -31.35 -24.78
N PRO A 313 30.67 -32.35 -25.63
CA PRO A 313 30.91 -33.69 -25.17
C PRO A 313 32.19 -33.72 -24.32
N PHE A 314 32.07 -34.19 -23.08
CA PHE A 314 33.22 -34.43 -22.23
C PHE A 314 33.76 -35.85 -22.51
N GLU A 315 35.05 -35.95 -22.88
CA GLU A 315 35.71 -37.26 -22.96
C GLU A 315 35.87 -37.82 -21.54
N GLY A 316 35.11 -38.85 -21.18
CA GLY A 316 35.31 -39.64 -19.97
C GLY A 316 34.18 -39.71 -18.95
N GLY A 317 32.98 -39.27 -19.27
CA GLY A 317 31.81 -39.40 -18.35
C GLY A 317 30.51 -39.77 -19.06
N GLU A 318 29.95 -40.92 -18.74
CA GLU A 318 28.53 -41.14 -19.01
C GLU A 318 27.73 -40.10 -18.25
N PHE A 319 27.22 -39.06 -18.94
CA PHE A 319 26.21 -38.15 -18.38
C PHE A 319 24.91 -38.97 -18.27
N ASP A 320 24.59 -39.35 -17.04
CA ASP A 320 23.29 -39.94 -16.76
C ASP A 320 22.20 -38.92 -17.15
N ARG A 321 21.53 -39.17 -18.31
CA ARG A 321 20.35 -38.41 -18.78
C ARG A 321 19.10 -38.71 -17.95
N GLY A 322 19.27 -39.25 -16.75
CA GLY A 322 18.21 -39.84 -15.92
C GLY A 322 17.64 -39.00 -14.80
N VAL A 323 17.95 -37.71 -14.68
CA VAL A 323 17.18 -36.89 -13.70
C VAL A 323 15.90 -36.38 -14.33
N ARG A 324 14.96 -37.30 -14.56
CA ARG A 324 13.54 -36.96 -14.62
C ARG A 324 13.12 -36.44 -13.24
N HIS A 325 12.36 -35.36 -13.20
CA HIS A 325 11.69 -34.84 -12.03
C HIS A 325 11.13 -35.97 -11.15
N GLY A 326 11.89 -36.43 -10.16
CA GLY A 326 11.47 -37.34 -9.12
C GLY A 326 10.98 -36.56 -7.93
N ALA A 327 9.97 -37.11 -7.28
CA ALA A 327 9.27 -36.60 -6.12
C ALA A 327 10.24 -36.08 -5.01
N PRO A 328 9.80 -35.17 -4.12
CA PRO A 328 10.64 -34.63 -3.05
C PRO A 328 10.92 -35.70 -2.00
N GLY A 329 12.14 -36.14 -1.93
CA GLY A 329 12.57 -37.08 -0.90
C GLY A 329 14.03 -37.52 -1.08
N SER A 330 14.85 -37.18 -0.09
CA SER A 330 16.20 -37.65 0.19
C SER A 330 17.35 -37.08 -0.66
N PHE A 331 17.72 -35.84 -0.34
CA PHE A 331 19.15 -35.45 -0.38
C PHE A 331 19.62 -35.27 1.07
N ALA A 332 20.41 -36.19 1.58
CA ALA A 332 21.23 -35.93 2.74
C ALA A 332 22.35 -34.98 2.29
N PRO A 333 22.59 -33.85 2.97
CA PRO A 333 23.74 -33.01 2.65
C PRO A 333 25.05 -33.78 2.90
N PRO A 334 26.11 -33.54 2.12
CA PRO A 334 27.41 -34.08 2.42
C PRO A 334 27.87 -33.57 3.79
N THR A 335 28.28 -34.47 4.65
CA THR A 335 28.75 -34.27 6.03
C THR A 335 29.99 -33.39 6.17
N GLU A 336 30.59 -32.93 5.07
CA GLU A 336 31.78 -32.06 5.09
C GLU A 336 31.51 -30.55 5.14
N TYR A 337 30.23 -30.11 5.05
CA TYR A 337 29.89 -28.66 5.12
C TYR A 337 29.63 -28.14 6.52
N ASP A 338 29.29 -29.02 7.44
CA ASP A 338 28.99 -28.61 8.84
C ASP A 338 30.27 -28.36 9.66
N GLU A 339 31.38 -29.03 9.35
CA GLU A 339 32.65 -28.78 10.02
C GLU A 339 33.29 -27.43 9.65
N PHE A 340 32.94 -26.85 8.50
CA PHE A 340 33.50 -25.55 8.07
C PHE A 340 32.82 -24.34 8.72
N LEU A 341 31.61 -24.48 9.22
CA LEU A 341 30.85 -23.40 9.86
C LEU A 341 31.09 -23.34 11.38
N GLU A 342 31.44 -24.45 12.03
CA GLU A 342 31.82 -24.45 13.45
C GLU A 342 33.22 -23.86 13.71
N ALA A 343 34.12 -23.91 12.72
CA ALA A 343 35.47 -23.36 12.83
C ALA A 343 35.54 -21.83 12.74
N LYS A 344 34.50 -21.12 12.27
CA LYS A 344 34.46 -19.65 12.15
C LYS A 344 33.62 -18.93 13.21
N GLY A 345 33.12 -19.65 14.18
CA GLY A 345 32.30 -19.07 15.27
C GLY A 345 33.08 -18.86 16.58
N GLN A 346 34.40 -19.08 16.60
CA GLN A 346 35.26 -18.93 17.80
C GLN A 346 36.47 -18.02 17.59
N GLU A 347 36.35 -16.95 16.80
CA GLU A 347 37.29 -15.82 16.86
C GLU A 347 36.55 -14.50 17.01
#